data_3882b107e96f5b74efd9292436cc4ee6
#
_entry.id   3882b107e96f5b74efd9292436cc4ee6
#
_cell.length_a   1.000
_cell.length_b   1.000
_cell.length_c   1.000
_cell.angle_alpha   90.00
_cell.angle_beta   90.00
_cell.angle_gamma   90.00
#
_symmetry.space_group_name_H-M   'P 1'
#
loop_
_entity.id
_entity.type
_entity.pdbx_description
1 polymer ?
#
loop_
_entity_poly.entity_id
_entity_poly.type
_entity_poly.pdbx_seq_one_letter_code
_entity_poly.pdbx_strand_id
1 'polypeptide(L)'
;MFENHGKKLTAALLAAGLHVAGSAWAQEPGEKGPEEMGPMRVFERLHKDLNLNAQQEELWKKAQAAQREARRSMHARAEETRARLRAEIDKPGADLKQFAQLRDELRAQMRAEMEATQKQVREAWFAVYDTLDSAQKEKVRVAIRDGMDGMSRMGRNRGGPRGETHG
;
A
#
# COMPACT_ATOMS: atom_id res chain seq x y z
N MET A 1 23.13 7.78 -49.78
CA MET A 1 21.69 7.85 -49.53
C MET A 1 21.34 6.72 -48.59
N PHE A 2 21.78 6.83 -47.32
CA PHE A 2 21.44 5.91 -46.25
C PHE A 2 21.27 6.76 -45.00
N GLU A 3 20.06 7.24 -44.79
CA GLU A 3 19.67 7.95 -43.58
C GLU A 3 18.41 7.32 -42.98
N ASN A 4 18.44 7.21 -41.66
CA ASN A 4 17.28 7.26 -40.82
C ASN A 4 16.49 5.96 -40.51
N HIS A 5 17.14 4.88 -40.09
CA HIS A 5 16.40 3.80 -39.43
C HIS A 5 16.77 3.56 -37.94
N GLY A 6 17.72 4.38 -37.39
CA GLY A 6 18.21 4.18 -36.01
C GLY A 6 17.43 4.89 -34.89
N LYS A 7 16.54 5.84 -35.22
CA LYS A 7 15.92 6.73 -34.18
C LYS A 7 14.51 6.36 -33.73
N LYS A 8 13.90 5.31 -34.30
CA LYS A 8 12.52 4.92 -33.94
C LYS A 8 12.41 3.73 -32.98
N LEU A 9 13.49 3.03 -32.69
CA LEU A 9 13.48 1.87 -31.81
C LEU A 9 13.76 2.20 -30.34
N THR A 10 14.36 3.34 -30.04
CA THR A 10 14.67 3.77 -28.67
C THR A 10 13.47 4.37 -27.92
N ALA A 11 12.48 4.88 -28.64
CA ALA A 11 11.28 5.47 -28.01
C ALA A 11 10.26 4.42 -27.52
N ALA A 12 10.24 3.24 -28.15
CA ALA A 12 9.26 2.19 -27.80
C ALA A 12 9.62 1.41 -26.53
N LEU A 13 10.90 1.31 -26.19
CA LEU A 13 11.36 0.61 -24.97
C LEU A 13 11.21 1.45 -23.71
N LEU A 14 11.20 2.78 -23.82
CA LEU A 14 10.95 3.68 -22.69
C LEU A 14 9.47 3.71 -22.28
N ALA A 15 8.55 3.50 -23.21
CA ALA A 15 7.12 3.49 -22.92
C ALA A 15 6.66 2.23 -22.15
N ALA A 16 7.29 1.08 -22.39
CA ALA A 16 6.91 -0.16 -21.73
C ALA A 16 7.40 -0.26 -20.27
N GLY A 17 8.48 0.43 -19.92
CA GLY A 17 9.04 0.42 -18.57
C GLY A 17 8.32 1.35 -17.57
N LEU A 18 7.65 2.39 -18.06
CA LEU A 18 6.96 3.35 -17.21
C LEU A 18 5.54 2.91 -16.79
N HIS A 19 4.91 2.01 -17.54
CA HIS A 19 3.53 1.60 -17.25
C HIS A 19 3.40 0.65 -16.06
N VAL A 20 4.46 -0.01 -15.61
CA VAL A 20 4.43 -0.91 -14.46
C VAL A 20 4.60 -0.16 -13.12
N ALA A 21 5.23 1.02 -13.14
CA ALA A 21 5.40 1.83 -11.93
C ALA A 21 4.24 2.82 -11.68
N GLY A 22 3.45 3.14 -12.70
CA GLY A 22 2.38 4.13 -12.62
C GLY A 22 1.06 3.62 -12.07
N SER A 23 0.77 2.34 -12.18
CA SER A 23 -0.52 1.77 -11.75
C SER A 23 -0.62 1.46 -10.25
N ALA A 24 0.49 1.49 -9.52
CA ALA A 24 0.47 1.30 -8.07
C ALA A 24 0.29 2.59 -7.27
N TRP A 25 0.43 3.77 -7.89
CA TRP A 25 0.48 5.05 -7.18
C TRP A 25 -0.57 6.07 -7.61
N ALA A 26 -1.24 5.84 -8.73
CA ALA A 26 -2.33 6.69 -9.22
C ALA A 26 -3.68 6.02 -9.00
N GLN A 27 -3.99 5.66 -7.75
CA GLN A 27 -5.37 5.46 -7.36
C GLN A 27 -5.97 6.82 -7.03
N GLU A 28 -7.00 7.18 -7.79
CA GLU A 28 -7.82 8.36 -7.50
C GLU A 28 -8.34 8.30 -6.05
N PRO A 29 -8.53 9.45 -5.37
CA PRO A 29 -9.01 9.50 -3.98
C PRO A 29 -10.49 9.10 -3.89
N GLY A 30 -10.84 7.91 -4.32
CA GLY A 30 -12.22 7.40 -4.31
C GLY A 30 -12.34 5.88 -4.35
N GLU A 31 -11.38 5.17 -4.92
CA GLU A 31 -11.40 3.70 -4.90
C GLU A 31 -10.53 3.17 -3.76
N LYS A 32 -11.19 2.76 -2.70
CA LYS A 32 -10.59 2.05 -1.56
C LYS A 32 -10.04 0.71 -2.05
N GLY A 33 -8.74 0.65 -2.29
CA GLY A 33 -8.06 -0.57 -2.72
C GLY A 33 -8.19 -1.72 -1.70
N PRO A 34 -7.96 -2.98 -2.13
CA PRO A 34 -8.04 -4.15 -1.24
C PRO A 34 -7.10 -4.09 -0.02
N GLU A 35 -5.99 -3.37 -0.12
CA GLU A 35 -5.05 -3.13 1.00
C GLU A 35 -5.66 -2.33 2.15
N GLU A 36 -6.75 -1.62 1.87
CA GLU A 36 -7.50 -0.87 2.88
C GLU A 36 -8.34 -1.76 3.81
N MET A 37 -8.49 -3.04 3.50
CA MET A 37 -9.33 -3.97 4.27
C MET A 37 -8.54 -4.96 5.14
N GLY A 38 -7.33 -4.65 5.51
CA GLY A 38 -6.55 -5.46 6.44
C GLY A 38 -7.22 -5.60 7.82
N PRO A 39 -6.85 -6.63 8.61
CA PRO A 39 -7.42 -6.88 9.94
C PRO A 39 -7.46 -5.66 10.85
N MET A 40 -6.49 -4.76 10.72
CA MET A 40 -6.42 -3.53 11.53
C MET A 40 -7.53 -2.53 11.24
N ARG A 41 -8.05 -2.47 10.02
CA ARG A 41 -9.21 -1.61 9.70
C ARG A 41 -10.53 -2.19 10.18
N VAL A 42 -10.65 -3.49 10.16
CA VAL A 42 -11.79 -4.18 10.78
C VAL A 42 -11.83 -3.84 12.26
N PHE A 43 -10.67 -3.85 12.91
CA PHE A 43 -10.51 -3.50 14.31
C PHE A 43 -10.97 -2.06 14.61
N GLU A 44 -10.61 -1.09 13.76
CA GLU A 44 -11.07 0.30 13.89
C GLU A 44 -12.58 0.46 13.77
N ARG A 45 -13.23 -0.30 12.87
CA ARG A 45 -14.70 -0.24 12.69
C ARG A 45 -15.46 -0.78 13.87
N LEU A 46 -14.87 -1.72 14.59
CA LEU A 46 -15.48 -2.31 15.79
C LEU A 46 -15.44 -1.41 17.02
N HIS A 47 -14.74 -0.29 16.96
CA HIS A 47 -14.55 0.59 18.12
C HIS A 47 -15.84 0.86 18.90
N LYS A 48 -16.91 1.18 18.19
CA LYS A 48 -18.23 1.47 18.79
C LYS A 48 -18.87 0.24 19.43
N ASP A 49 -18.63 -0.95 18.88
CA ASP A 49 -19.25 -2.20 19.32
C ASP A 49 -18.49 -2.85 20.46
N LEU A 50 -17.24 -2.46 20.66
CA LEU A 50 -16.39 -3.03 21.70
C LEU A 50 -16.69 -2.50 23.11
N ASN A 51 -17.33 -1.33 23.24
CA ASN A 51 -17.60 -0.69 24.55
C ASN A 51 -16.35 -0.62 25.43
N LEU A 52 -15.30 0.00 24.91
CA LEU A 52 -13.99 0.05 25.55
C LEU A 52 -14.05 0.80 26.87
N ASN A 53 -13.34 0.32 27.88
CA ASN A 53 -13.13 1.07 29.11
C ASN A 53 -12.08 2.19 28.93
N ALA A 54 -11.91 3.06 29.93
CA ALA A 54 -11.03 4.22 29.83
C ALA A 54 -9.57 3.86 29.48
N GLN A 55 -9.04 2.78 30.04
CA GLN A 55 -7.67 2.33 29.76
C GLN A 55 -7.55 1.79 28.32
N GLN A 56 -8.52 1.02 27.86
CA GLN A 56 -8.58 0.49 26.49
C GLN A 56 -8.72 1.62 25.48
N GLU A 57 -9.53 2.66 25.79
CA GLU A 57 -9.66 3.86 24.96
C GLU A 57 -8.34 4.62 24.78
N GLU A 58 -7.56 4.76 25.84
CA GLU A 58 -6.24 5.40 25.72
C GLU A 58 -5.28 4.60 24.85
N LEU A 59 -5.26 3.28 24.97
CA LEU A 59 -4.47 2.41 24.08
C LEU A 59 -4.97 2.49 22.65
N TRP A 60 -6.29 2.52 22.42
CA TRP A 60 -6.91 2.68 21.13
C TRP A 60 -6.48 3.98 20.44
N LYS A 61 -6.54 5.11 21.15
CA LYS A 61 -6.07 6.41 20.64
C LYS A 61 -4.60 6.38 20.27
N LYS A 62 -3.75 5.73 21.07
CA LYS A 62 -2.32 5.54 20.75
C LYS A 62 -2.13 4.73 19.47
N ALA A 63 -2.85 3.62 19.31
CA ALA A 63 -2.77 2.79 18.11
C ALA A 63 -3.23 3.55 16.87
N GLN A 64 -4.33 4.31 16.97
CA GLN A 64 -4.78 5.19 15.88
C GLN A 64 -3.77 6.29 15.54
N ALA A 65 -3.12 6.87 16.55
CA ALA A 65 -2.08 7.87 16.33
C ALA A 65 -0.88 7.28 15.61
N ALA A 66 -0.40 6.10 16.02
CA ALA A 66 0.67 5.37 15.35
C ALA A 66 0.31 5.07 13.89
N GLN A 67 -0.91 4.64 13.62
CA GLN A 67 -1.37 4.35 12.27
C GLN A 67 -1.47 5.62 11.39
N ARG A 68 -1.94 6.74 11.94
CA ARG A 68 -1.95 8.02 11.21
C ARG A 68 -0.55 8.50 10.89
N GLU A 69 0.37 8.39 11.84
CA GLU A 69 1.77 8.78 11.66
C GLU A 69 2.46 7.89 10.62
N ALA A 70 2.24 6.59 10.67
CA ALA A 70 2.72 5.65 9.66
C ALA A 70 2.29 6.06 8.24
N ARG A 71 1.02 6.43 8.04
CA ARG A 71 0.53 6.90 6.73
C ARG A 71 1.21 8.17 6.29
N ARG A 72 1.34 9.17 7.20
CA ARG A 72 2.01 10.44 6.88
C ARG A 72 3.47 10.23 6.49
N SER A 73 4.19 9.44 7.27
CA SER A 73 5.59 9.10 7.00
C SER A 73 5.73 8.41 5.65
N MET A 74 4.89 7.43 5.32
CA MET A 74 4.92 6.76 4.03
C MET A 74 4.66 7.71 2.86
N HIS A 75 3.70 8.62 2.99
CA HIS A 75 3.46 9.64 1.95
C HIS A 75 4.67 10.56 1.75
N ALA A 76 5.24 11.07 2.84
CA ALA A 76 6.43 11.93 2.77
C ALA A 76 7.62 11.21 2.10
N ARG A 77 7.85 9.94 2.45
CA ARG A 77 8.90 9.11 1.84
C ARG A 77 8.64 8.82 0.35
N ALA A 78 7.40 8.60 -0.03
CA ALA A 78 7.06 8.39 -1.42
C ALA A 78 7.34 9.65 -2.26
N GLU A 79 7.00 10.84 -1.75
CA GLU A 79 7.30 12.11 -2.41
C GLU A 79 8.81 12.37 -2.48
N GLU A 80 9.56 12.14 -1.40
CA GLU A 80 11.02 12.24 -1.39
C GLU A 80 11.65 11.30 -2.44
N THR A 81 11.20 10.05 -2.47
CA THR A 81 11.69 9.05 -3.44
C THR A 81 11.44 9.51 -4.88
N ARG A 82 10.23 10.00 -5.17
CA ARG A 82 9.90 10.53 -6.50
C ARG A 82 10.79 11.72 -6.86
N ALA A 83 10.97 12.65 -5.93
CA ALA A 83 11.80 13.84 -6.15
C ALA A 83 13.25 13.45 -6.46
N ARG A 84 13.83 12.51 -5.70
CA ARG A 84 15.20 12.03 -5.92
C ARG A 84 15.35 11.32 -7.27
N LEU A 85 14.41 10.46 -7.64
CA LEU A 85 14.44 9.79 -8.93
C LEU A 85 14.29 10.77 -10.09
N ARG A 86 13.41 11.77 -9.93
CA ARG A 86 13.23 12.81 -10.94
C ARG A 86 14.49 13.66 -11.10
N ALA A 87 15.09 14.09 -10.00
CA ALA A 87 16.34 14.84 -10.03
C ALA A 87 17.48 14.06 -10.71
N GLU A 88 17.50 12.73 -10.59
CA GLU A 88 18.51 11.91 -11.26
C GLU A 88 18.28 11.82 -12.77
N ILE A 89 17.04 11.58 -13.21
CA ILE A 89 16.74 11.40 -14.63
C ILE A 89 16.77 12.72 -15.41
N ASP A 90 16.52 13.84 -14.75
CA ASP A 90 16.53 15.17 -15.36
C ASP A 90 17.96 15.73 -15.57
N LYS A 91 19.01 15.06 -15.09
CA LYS A 91 20.40 15.47 -15.31
C LYS A 91 20.75 15.36 -16.80
N PRO A 92 21.45 16.34 -17.37
CA PRO A 92 22.01 16.22 -18.71
C PRO A 92 22.96 15.00 -18.81
N GLY A 93 22.67 14.09 -19.72
CA GLY A 93 23.46 12.87 -19.89
C GLY A 93 23.23 11.82 -18.80
N ALA A 94 22.06 11.80 -18.16
CA ALA A 94 21.71 10.82 -17.14
C ALA A 94 22.00 9.39 -17.61
N ASP A 95 22.68 8.63 -16.75
CA ASP A 95 22.99 7.22 -16.99
C ASP A 95 21.84 6.34 -16.49
N LEU A 96 21.21 5.61 -17.38
CA LEU A 96 20.10 4.72 -17.05
C LEU A 96 20.49 3.57 -16.10
N LYS A 97 21.75 3.16 -16.08
CA LYS A 97 22.22 2.13 -15.14
C LYS A 97 22.29 2.71 -13.72
N GLN A 98 22.85 3.91 -13.58
CA GLN A 98 22.87 4.62 -12.30
C GLN A 98 21.46 4.93 -11.80
N PHE A 99 20.56 5.37 -12.69
CA PHE A 99 19.17 5.55 -12.34
C PHE A 99 18.50 4.25 -11.85
N ALA A 100 18.73 3.13 -12.52
CA ALA A 100 18.18 1.84 -12.10
C ALA A 100 18.72 1.41 -10.73
N GLN A 101 20.02 1.58 -10.47
CA GLN A 101 20.63 1.29 -9.17
C GLN A 101 20.01 2.15 -8.07
N LEU A 102 19.94 3.46 -8.27
CA LEU A 102 19.32 4.38 -7.31
C LEU A 102 17.86 3.98 -7.01
N ARG A 103 17.10 3.65 -8.05
CA ARG A 103 15.71 3.20 -7.89
C ARG A 103 15.62 1.94 -7.02
N ASP A 104 16.49 0.97 -7.25
CA ASP A 104 16.47 -0.30 -6.53
C ASP A 104 16.92 -0.12 -5.07
N GLU A 105 17.90 0.73 -4.82
CA GLU A 105 18.31 1.15 -3.47
C GLU A 105 17.18 1.83 -2.71
N LEU A 106 16.52 2.82 -3.33
CA LEU A 106 15.39 3.54 -2.72
C LEU A 106 14.21 2.61 -2.42
N ARG A 107 13.96 1.63 -3.30
CA ARG A 107 12.92 0.60 -3.07
C ARG A 107 13.27 -0.30 -1.90
N ALA A 108 14.53 -0.71 -1.75
CA ALA A 108 14.98 -1.52 -0.64
C ALA A 108 14.85 -0.77 0.69
N GLN A 109 15.28 0.50 0.72
CA GLN A 109 15.14 1.37 1.90
C GLN A 109 13.66 1.55 2.28
N MET A 110 12.80 1.89 1.31
CA MET A 110 11.37 2.07 1.55
C MET A 110 10.71 0.80 2.10
N ARG A 111 11.11 -0.38 1.60
CA ARG A 111 10.58 -1.67 2.08
C ARG A 111 10.97 -1.91 3.54
N ALA A 112 12.23 -1.69 3.90
CA ALA A 112 12.70 -1.86 5.29
C ALA A 112 11.99 -0.90 6.26
N GLU A 113 11.86 0.38 5.87
CA GLU A 113 11.14 1.38 6.67
C GLU A 113 9.64 1.03 6.80
N MET A 114 9.02 0.54 5.74
CA MET A 114 7.63 0.10 5.75
C MET A 114 7.42 -1.09 6.70
N GLU A 115 8.31 -2.08 6.67
CA GLU A 115 8.26 -3.23 7.58
C GLU A 115 8.39 -2.80 9.05
N ALA A 116 9.35 -1.92 9.36
CA ALA A 116 9.54 -1.37 10.71
C ALA A 116 8.29 -0.60 11.18
N THR A 117 7.75 0.25 10.33
CA THR A 117 6.55 1.05 10.62
C THR A 117 5.32 0.17 10.81
N GLN A 118 5.13 -0.85 9.96
CA GLN A 118 4.04 -1.81 10.11
C GLN A 118 4.15 -2.61 11.39
N LYS A 119 5.38 -2.98 11.79
CA LYS A 119 5.62 -3.65 13.07
C LYS A 119 5.17 -2.77 14.23
N GLN A 120 5.56 -1.51 14.27
CA GLN A 120 5.15 -0.57 15.34
C GLN A 120 3.63 -0.41 15.41
N VAL A 121 2.96 -0.22 14.27
CA VAL A 121 1.49 -0.12 14.21
C VAL A 121 0.84 -1.39 14.73
N ARG A 122 1.34 -2.55 14.32
CA ARG A 122 0.82 -3.86 14.77
C ARG A 122 1.00 -4.04 16.27
N GLU A 123 2.14 -3.69 16.83
CA GLU A 123 2.41 -3.77 18.26
C GLU A 123 1.47 -2.86 19.06
N ALA A 124 1.21 -1.64 18.56
CA ALA A 124 0.25 -0.74 19.19
C ALA A 124 -1.18 -1.32 19.20
N TRP A 125 -1.61 -1.98 18.13
CA TRP A 125 -2.91 -2.65 18.07
C TRP A 125 -2.95 -3.92 18.94
N PHE A 126 -1.86 -4.67 19.03
CA PHE A 126 -1.79 -5.82 19.94
C PHE A 126 -1.88 -5.38 21.39
N ALA A 127 -1.27 -4.26 21.77
CA ALA A 127 -1.42 -3.71 23.11
C ALA A 127 -2.90 -3.41 23.46
N VAL A 128 -3.70 -2.95 22.49
CA VAL A 128 -5.17 -2.85 22.67
C VAL A 128 -5.78 -4.23 22.85
N TYR A 129 -5.52 -5.14 21.91
CA TYR A 129 -6.12 -6.48 21.89
C TYR A 129 -5.86 -7.28 23.16
N ASP A 130 -4.67 -7.15 23.75
CA ASP A 130 -4.27 -7.87 24.96
C ASP A 130 -5.10 -7.45 26.18
N THR A 131 -5.61 -6.22 26.20
CA THR A 131 -6.46 -5.71 27.28
C THR A 131 -7.94 -6.04 27.12
N LEU A 132 -8.36 -6.56 25.96
CA LEU A 132 -9.75 -6.92 25.70
C LEU A 132 -10.17 -8.14 26.53
N ASP A 133 -11.40 -8.14 27.00
CA ASP A 133 -12.01 -9.32 27.60
C ASP A 133 -12.39 -10.38 26.55
N SER A 134 -12.87 -11.53 27.00
CA SER A 134 -13.21 -12.65 26.11
C SER A 134 -14.36 -12.33 25.15
N ALA A 135 -15.35 -11.56 25.58
CA ALA A 135 -16.48 -11.18 24.75
C ALA A 135 -16.05 -10.16 23.66
N GLN A 136 -15.20 -9.19 24.04
CA GLN A 136 -14.62 -8.23 23.11
C GLN A 136 -13.71 -8.92 22.09
N LYS A 137 -12.86 -9.84 22.52
CA LYS A 137 -11.98 -10.65 21.64
C LYS A 137 -12.79 -11.47 20.63
N GLU A 138 -13.92 -12.03 21.07
CA GLU A 138 -14.81 -12.77 20.17
C GLU A 138 -15.40 -11.87 19.07
N LYS A 139 -15.86 -10.67 19.43
CA LYS A 139 -16.33 -9.69 18.43
C LYS A 139 -15.25 -9.35 17.39
N VAL A 140 -14.01 -9.14 17.83
CA VAL A 140 -12.87 -8.91 16.93
C VAL A 140 -12.66 -10.10 15.99
N ARG A 141 -12.68 -11.33 16.52
CA ARG A 141 -12.49 -12.55 15.74
C ARG A 141 -13.57 -12.73 14.67
N VAL A 142 -14.83 -12.51 15.04
CA VAL A 142 -15.96 -12.60 14.10
C VAL A 142 -15.79 -11.59 12.97
N ALA A 143 -15.50 -10.34 13.30
CA ALA A 143 -15.36 -9.30 12.29
C ALA A 143 -14.16 -9.51 11.35
N ILE A 144 -13.04 -10.04 11.84
CA ILE A 144 -11.90 -10.43 10.99
C ILE A 144 -12.34 -11.52 10.01
N ARG A 145 -13.02 -12.56 10.48
CA ARG A 145 -13.53 -13.65 9.64
C ARG A 145 -14.47 -13.12 8.55
N ASP A 146 -15.44 -12.30 8.94
CA ASP A 146 -16.40 -11.71 8.01
C ASP A 146 -15.72 -10.82 6.96
N GLY A 147 -14.69 -10.08 7.36
CA GLY A 147 -13.83 -9.30 6.46
C GLY A 147 -13.09 -10.17 5.45
N MET A 148 -12.55 -11.31 5.88
CA MET A 148 -11.87 -12.27 4.99
C MET A 148 -12.85 -12.91 3.99
N ASP A 149 -14.04 -13.27 4.44
CA ASP A 149 -15.09 -13.83 3.58
C ASP A 149 -15.57 -12.81 2.54
N GLY A 150 -15.70 -11.54 2.93
CA GLY A 150 -16.04 -10.44 2.04
C GLY A 150 -15.01 -10.25 0.92
N MET A 151 -13.72 -10.28 1.25
CA MET A 151 -12.64 -10.19 0.25
C MET A 151 -12.66 -11.37 -0.73
N SER A 152 -12.93 -12.57 -0.26
CA SER A 152 -13.02 -13.77 -1.10
C SER A 152 -14.17 -13.69 -2.11
N ARG A 153 -15.28 -13.02 -1.77
CA ARG A 153 -16.41 -12.80 -2.69
C ARG A 153 -16.11 -11.74 -3.74
N MET A 154 -15.41 -10.65 -3.37
CA MET A 154 -15.00 -9.61 -4.32
C MET A 154 -14.00 -10.13 -5.36
N GLY A 155 -13.05 -10.98 -4.96
CA GLY A 155 -12.07 -11.60 -5.86
C GLY A 155 -12.75 -12.47 -6.93
N ARG A 156 -13.79 -13.21 -6.57
CA ARG A 156 -14.55 -14.05 -7.52
C ARG A 156 -15.36 -13.23 -8.53
N ASN A 157 -15.86 -12.08 -8.16
CA ASN A 157 -16.67 -11.24 -9.04
C ASN A 157 -15.83 -10.46 -10.08
N ARG A 158 -14.52 -10.27 -9.83
CA ARG A 158 -13.58 -9.67 -10.81
C ARG A 158 -13.06 -10.66 -11.85
N GLY A 159 -13.25 -11.95 -11.65
CA GLY A 159 -12.87 -13.04 -12.57
C GLY A 159 -14.01 -13.51 -13.48
N GLY A 160 -15.00 -12.69 -13.79
CA GLY A 160 -16.07 -13.02 -14.73
C GLY A 160 -15.52 -13.41 -16.09
N PRO A 161 -16.17 -14.36 -16.81
CA PRO A 161 -15.64 -14.96 -18.02
C PRO A 161 -15.41 -13.87 -19.08
N ARG A 162 -14.17 -13.76 -19.55
CA ARG A 162 -13.89 -13.12 -20.83
C ARG A 162 -14.72 -13.89 -21.87
N GLY A 163 -15.77 -13.26 -22.37
CA GLY A 163 -16.61 -13.82 -23.39
C GLY A 163 -15.75 -14.27 -24.56
N GLU A 164 -15.74 -15.56 -24.83
CA GLU A 164 -15.35 -16.13 -26.10
C GLU A 164 -16.40 -15.66 -27.12
N THR A 165 -16.08 -14.57 -27.83
CA THR A 165 -16.76 -14.26 -29.09
C THR A 165 -16.10 -15.08 -30.16
N HIS A 166 -16.62 -16.28 -30.40
CA HIS A 166 -16.52 -16.96 -31.67
C HIS A 166 -17.40 -16.21 -32.68
N GLY A 167 -16.77 -15.69 -33.70
CA GLY A 167 -17.40 -15.12 -34.90
C GLY A 167 -16.41 -15.15 -36.04
#